data_4327962770cf27a4f74df3e864f1fb70
#
_entry.id   4327962770cf27a4f74df3e864f1fb70
#
_cell.length_a   1.000
_cell.length_b   1.000
_cell.length_c   1.000
_cell.angle_alpha   90.00
_cell.angle_beta   90.00
_cell.angle_gamma   90.00
#
_symmetry.space_group_name_H-M   'P 1'
#
loop_
_entity.id
_entity.type
_entity.pdbx_description
1 polymer ?
#
loop_
_entity_poly.entity_id
_entity_poly.type
_entity_poly.pdbx_seq_one_letter_code
_entity_poly.pdbx_strand_id
1 'polypeptide(L)'
;MENEKNLETVENVETTAVEETTENGDKIIIKFAKPYMFEGAEYKEIDLSGMKKMTILDIVDIQKQLFSEKEVAASVLAETSTAFARKVAAKATKMPIEFFQLMPRNLSRAVQRTVMAFLNIDVDIKNHVMKFEEPYIFAGKTYESIDLSKIGDLTSLNESEAENRLTREGIVATEVAQNCLYNCVIASMATGQPEEFFTGLPFRELLKFRVAVNDPSFFE
;
A
#
# COMPACT_ATOMS: atom_id res chain seq x y z
N MET A 1 49.17 -35.26 16.28
CA MET A 1 49.50 -33.88 15.86
C MET A 1 48.19 -33.24 15.43
N GLU A 2 47.68 -32.48 16.34
CA GLU A 2 46.41 -31.77 16.31
C GLU A 2 46.51 -30.61 15.32
N ASN A 3 45.48 -30.40 14.54
CA ASN A 3 45.26 -29.18 13.83
C ASN A 3 43.84 -28.70 14.17
N GLU A 4 43.74 -28.00 15.27
CA GLU A 4 42.61 -27.16 15.60
C GLU A 4 42.62 -25.99 14.63
N LYS A 5 41.63 -25.96 13.72
CA LYS A 5 41.28 -24.76 12.97
C LYS A 5 40.26 -23.96 13.77
N ASN A 6 40.76 -22.83 14.28
CA ASN A 6 39.93 -21.74 14.78
C ASN A 6 38.78 -21.42 13.79
N LEU A 7 37.57 -21.69 14.20
CA LEU A 7 36.40 -21.00 13.65
C LEU A 7 36.34 -19.62 14.33
N GLU A 8 36.80 -18.60 13.63
CA GLU A 8 36.45 -17.23 13.96
C GLU A 8 34.92 -17.08 13.84
N THR A 9 34.29 -16.85 14.95
CA THR A 9 32.91 -16.39 15.09
C THR A 9 32.81 -15.07 14.35
N VAL A 10 32.15 -15.09 13.19
CA VAL A 10 31.69 -13.88 12.53
C VAL A 10 30.62 -13.27 13.43
N GLU A 11 31.03 -12.30 14.25
CA GLU A 11 30.08 -11.43 14.96
C GLU A 11 29.15 -10.83 13.93
N ASN A 12 27.86 -11.17 14.04
CA ASN A 12 26.77 -10.51 13.35
C ASN A 12 26.76 -9.04 13.77
N VAL A 13 27.40 -8.19 13.00
CA VAL A 13 27.20 -6.76 13.08
C VAL A 13 25.80 -6.49 12.51
N GLU A 14 24.79 -6.62 13.34
CA GLU A 14 23.49 -6.00 13.11
C GLU A 14 23.71 -4.49 13.04
N THR A 15 23.91 -4.01 11.84
CA THR A 15 23.93 -2.57 11.58
C THR A 15 22.48 -2.10 11.66
N THR A 16 22.02 -1.75 12.84
CA THR A 16 20.75 -1.07 13.07
C THR A 16 20.78 0.27 12.35
N ALA A 17 20.24 0.31 11.15
CA ALA A 17 20.22 1.51 10.32
C ALA A 17 19.10 2.47 10.73
N VAL A 18 18.24 2.05 11.63
CA VAL A 18 17.05 2.76 12.08
C VAL A 18 17.02 2.67 13.60
N GLU A 19 17.06 3.81 14.28
CA GLU A 19 16.97 3.82 15.74
C GLU A 19 15.55 3.56 16.23
N GLU A 20 14.54 4.04 15.52
CA GLU A 20 13.15 3.91 15.95
C GLU A 20 12.17 4.26 14.84
N THR A 21 11.12 3.43 14.67
CA THR A 21 9.89 3.85 13.99
C THR A 21 8.88 4.11 15.07
N THR A 22 8.55 5.37 15.37
CA THR A 22 7.57 5.72 16.37
C THR A 22 6.25 6.07 15.71
N GLU A 23 5.19 5.28 15.97
CA GLU A 23 3.82 5.75 15.90
C GLU A 23 3.49 6.42 17.24
N ASN A 24 3.70 7.72 17.31
CA ASN A 24 3.35 8.50 18.48
C ASN A 24 2.08 9.30 18.15
N GLY A 25 0.90 8.70 18.36
CA GLY A 25 -0.39 9.30 18.10
C GLY A 25 -0.61 9.67 16.63
N ASP A 26 -0.18 10.85 16.20
CA ASP A 26 -0.42 11.36 14.85
C ASP A 26 0.78 11.28 13.90
N LYS A 27 1.98 10.94 14.37
CA LYS A 27 3.20 10.98 13.56
C LYS A 27 3.76 9.59 13.25
N ILE A 28 4.22 9.41 12.00
CA ILE A 28 4.91 8.22 11.52
C ILE A 28 6.32 8.65 11.11
N ILE A 29 7.27 8.56 12.03
CA ILE A 29 8.62 9.06 11.85
C ILE A 29 9.61 7.91 11.80
N ILE A 30 10.49 7.89 10.80
CA ILE A 30 11.65 7.01 10.72
C ILE A 30 12.89 7.84 11.07
N LYS A 31 13.53 7.54 12.19
CA LYS A 31 14.81 8.15 12.59
C LYS A 31 15.97 7.35 12.02
N PHE A 32 16.99 8.03 11.54
CA PHE A 32 18.17 7.42 10.95
C PHE A 32 19.30 7.36 11.98
N ALA A 33 19.90 6.18 12.15
CA ALA A 33 21.08 6.00 13.00
C ALA A 33 22.30 6.80 12.49
N LYS A 34 22.39 6.98 11.17
CA LYS A 34 23.37 7.86 10.52
C LYS A 34 22.63 8.79 9.57
N PRO A 35 22.96 10.09 9.58
CA PRO A 35 22.34 11.05 8.68
C PRO A 35 22.47 10.65 7.22
N TYR A 36 21.41 10.86 6.46
CA TYR A 36 21.38 10.68 5.01
C TYR A 36 21.64 12.02 4.31
N MET A 37 22.67 12.05 3.47
CA MET A 37 23.01 13.23 2.68
C MET A 37 22.33 13.16 1.32
N PHE A 38 21.54 14.17 0.98
CA PHE A 38 20.90 14.29 -0.32
C PHE A 38 20.97 15.77 -0.78
N GLU A 39 21.50 15.99 -1.98
CA GLU A 39 21.66 17.34 -2.58
C GLU A 39 22.32 18.36 -1.64
N GLY A 40 23.30 17.91 -0.84
CA GLY A 40 24.05 18.76 0.08
C GLY A 40 23.33 19.05 1.40
N ALA A 41 22.11 18.55 1.60
CA ALA A 41 21.38 18.64 2.86
C ALA A 41 21.48 17.35 3.68
N GLU A 42 21.50 17.50 5.00
CA GLU A 42 21.56 16.39 5.95
C GLU A 42 20.16 16.09 6.50
N TYR A 43 19.75 14.82 6.38
CA TYR A 43 18.46 14.34 6.88
C TYR A 43 18.70 13.30 7.99
N LYS A 44 18.12 13.53 9.16
CA LYS A 44 18.20 12.65 10.34
C LYS A 44 16.95 11.81 10.54
N GLU A 45 15.85 12.19 9.91
CA GLU A 45 14.56 11.50 9.98
C GLU A 45 13.72 11.79 8.74
N ILE A 46 12.68 10.98 8.55
CA ILE A 46 11.62 11.19 7.55
C ILE A 46 10.27 11.07 8.26
N ASP A 47 9.38 12.03 8.01
CA ASP A 47 8.00 12.00 8.47
C ASP A 47 7.07 11.49 7.35
N LEU A 48 6.56 10.27 7.51
CA LEU A 48 5.63 9.61 6.59
C LEU A 48 4.15 9.82 6.99
N SER A 49 3.84 10.70 7.94
CA SER A 49 2.48 10.96 8.42
C SER A 49 1.53 11.41 7.31
N GLY A 50 2.07 11.91 6.20
CA GLY A 50 1.29 12.24 5.01
C GLY A 50 0.52 11.04 4.43
N MET A 51 0.92 9.79 4.70
CA MET A 51 0.19 8.59 4.31
C MET A 51 -1.25 8.56 4.86
N LYS A 52 -1.48 9.15 6.04
CA LYS A 52 -2.82 9.24 6.66
C LYS A 52 -3.82 10.07 5.84
N LYS A 53 -3.32 10.94 4.94
CA LYS A 53 -4.13 11.80 4.07
C LYS A 53 -4.30 11.22 2.67
N MET A 54 -3.62 10.14 2.36
CA MET A 54 -3.72 9.48 1.06
C MET A 54 -4.99 8.64 0.98
N THR A 55 -5.47 8.47 -0.24
CA THR A 55 -6.65 7.69 -0.57
C THR A 55 -6.28 6.53 -1.51
N ILE A 56 -7.24 5.63 -1.76
CA ILE A 56 -7.07 4.57 -2.76
C ILE A 56 -6.84 5.18 -4.16
N LEU A 57 -7.41 6.35 -4.47
CA LEU A 57 -7.14 7.04 -5.75
C LEU A 57 -5.66 7.36 -5.93
N ASP A 58 -5.00 7.81 -4.87
CA ASP A 58 -3.56 8.06 -4.89
C ASP A 58 -2.77 6.81 -5.23
N ILE A 59 -3.24 5.65 -4.78
CA ILE A 59 -2.61 4.36 -5.06
C ILE A 59 -2.88 3.90 -6.49
N VAL A 60 -4.09 4.11 -7.00
CA VAL A 60 -4.41 3.87 -8.41
C VAL A 60 -3.46 4.68 -9.31
N ASP A 61 -3.23 5.95 -9.00
CA ASP A 61 -2.31 6.80 -9.74
C ASP A 61 -0.85 6.29 -9.66
N ILE A 62 -0.43 5.84 -8.46
CA ILE A 62 0.90 5.23 -8.28
C ILE A 62 1.02 3.94 -9.11
N GLN A 63 0.01 3.08 -9.12
CA GLN A 63 0.01 1.86 -9.93
C GLN A 63 0.09 2.18 -11.42
N LYS A 64 -0.66 3.17 -11.91
CA LYS A 64 -0.57 3.65 -13.32
C LYS A 64 0.84 4.14 -13.65
N GLN A 65 1.47 4.91 -12.78
CA GLN A 65 2.84 5.38 -12.99
C GLN A 65 3.84 4.23 -13.04
N LEU A 66 3.77 3.30 -12.10
CA LEU A 66 4.65 2.12 -12.07
C LEU A 66 4.52 1.28 -13.34
N PHE A 67 3.30 1.13 -13.82
CA PHE A 67 3.06 0.44 -15.08
C PHE A 67 3.65 1.18 -16.29
N SER A 68 3.43 2.50 -16.38
CA SER A 68 3.95 3.33 -17.47
C SER A 68 5.48 3.39 -17.50
N GLU A 69 6.13 3.31 -16.35
CA GLU A 69 7.59 3.27 -16.20
C GLU A 69 8.17 1.87 -16.42
N LYS A 70 7.34 0.88 -16.78
CA LYS A 70 7.73 -0.52 -16.99
C LYS A 70 8.38 -1.19 -15.77
N GLU A 71 8.00 -0.76 -14.57
CA GLU A 71 8.40 -1.39 -13.31
C GLU A 71 7.61 -2.70 -13.12
N VAL A 72 7.96 -3.72 -13.93
CA VAL A 72 7.22 -4.99 -14.04
C VAL A 72 7.05 -5.68 -12.69
N ALA A 73 8.10 -5.72 -11.87
CA ALA A 73 8.02 -6.31 -10.53
C ALA A 73 6.98 -5.61 -9.63
N ALA A 74 6.82 -4.28 -9.80
CA ALA A 74 5.86 -3.51 -9.04
C ALA A 74 4.41 -3.70 -9.55
N SER A 75 4.21 -4.05 -10.81
CA SER A 75 2.88 -4.35 -11.36
C SER A 75 2.34 -5.72 -10.89
N VAL A 76 3.24 -6.65 -10.52
CA VAL A 76 2.88 -8.00 -10.03
C VAL A 76 2.84 -8.06 -8.51
N LEU A 77 3.77 -7.35 -7.83
CA LEU A 77 3.96 -7.39 -6.38
C LEU A 77 3.64 -6.03 -5.73
N ALA A 78 2.69 -5.31 -6.27
CA ALA A 78 2.38 -3.90 -5.99
C ALA A 78 2.90 -3.39 -4.62
N GLU A 79 2.18 -3.65 -3.54
CA GLU A 79 2.47 -3.05 -2.22
C GLU A 79 3.77 -3.57 -1.59
N THR A 80 4.23 -4.77 -1.94
CA THR A 80 5.47 -5.36 -1.43
C THR A 80 6.71 -4.91 -2.19
N SER A 81 6.54 -4.21 -3.31
CA SER A 81 7.67 -3.76 -4.12
C SER A 81 8.35 -2.53 -3.53
N THR A 82 9.67 -2.44 -3.70
CA THR A 82 10.44 -1.26 -3.30
C THR A 82 10.03 -0.03 -4.10
N ALA A 83 9.67 -0.20 -5.37
CA ALA A 83 9.23 0.89 -6.24
C ALA A 83 7.91 1.51 -5.75
N PHE A 84 6.95 0.69 -5.34
CA PHE A 84 5.71 1.15 -4.72
C PHE A 84 5.99 1.96 -3.45
N ALA A 85 6.76 1.39 -2.50
CA ALA A 85 7.07 2.07 -1.25
C ALA A 85 7.75 3.44 -1.47
N ARG A 86 8.66 3.54 -2.46
CA ARG A 86 9.29 4.82 -2.83
C ARG A 86 8.26 5.85 -3.30
N LYS A 87 7.34 5.46 -4.17
CA LYS A 87 6.32 6.39 -4.71
C LYS A 87 5.33 6.82 -3.62
N VAL A 88 4.90 5.90 -2.76
CA VAL A 88 4.08 6.22 -1.59
C VAL A 88 4.81 7.21 -0.69
N ALA A 89 6.07 6.95 -0.35
CA ALA A 89 6.85 7.84 0.51
C ALA A 89 7.08 9.22 -0.13
N ALA A 90 7.40 9.27 -1.42
CA ALA A 90 7.55 10.53 -2.14
C ALA A 90 6.26 11.36 -2.13
N LYS A 91 5.12 10.72 -2.36
CA LYS A 91 3.81 11.40 -2.32
C LYS A 91 3.46 11.85 -0.90
N ALA A 92 3.66 11.02 0.11
CA ALA A 92 3.37 11.32 1.50
C ALA A 92 4.20 12.48 2.06
N THR A 93 5.49 12.55 1.68
CA THR A 93 6.44 13.56 2.17
C THR A 93 6.53 14.79 1.28
N LYS A 94 6.05 14.69 0.02
CA LYS A 94 6.27 15.68 -1.05
C LYS A 94 7.75 15.88 -1.41
N MET A 95 8.62 14.92 -1.04
CA MET A 95 10.01 14.89 -1.44
C MET A 95 10.14 14.36 -2.88
N PRO A 96 11.19 14.76 -3.63
CA PRO A 96 11.43 14.22 -4.96
C PRO A 96 11.67 12.71 -4.92
N ILE A 97 11.28 12.00 -5.97
CA ILE A 97 11.41 10.54 -6.03
C ILE A 97 12.88 10.10 -5.94
N GLU A 98 13.81 10.91 -6.44
CA GLU A 98 15.26 10.70 -6.42
C GLU A 98 15.79 10.58 -4.99
N PHE A 99 15.20 11.32 -4.05
CA PHE A 99 15.52 11.20 -2.62
C PHE A 99 15.41 9.75 -2.14
N PHE A 100 14.35 9.06 -2.55
CA PHE A 100 14.10 7.67 -2.17
C PHE A 100 14.83 6.67 -3.08
N GLN A 101 15.09 7.02 -4.34
CA GLN A 101 15.83 6.17 -5.28
C GLN A 101 17.31 6.06 -4.90
N LEU A 102 17.92 7.14 -4.44
CA LEU A 102 19.33 7.21 -4.06
C LEU A 102 19.58 6.84 -2.59
N MET A 103 18.50 6.59 -1.85
CA MET A 103 18.56 6.22 -0.43
C MET A 103 19.31 4.88 -0.23
N PRO A 104 20.20 4.78 0.76
CA PRO A 104 20.84 3.52 1.14
C PRO A 104 19.81 2.40 1.38
N ARG A 105 20.18 1.17 0.98
CA ARG A 105 19.28 0.01 1.02
C ARG A 105 18.61 -0.21 2.38
N ASN A 106 19.35 -0.05 3.47
CA ASN A 106 18.85 -0.20 4.83
C ASN A 106 17.73 0.79 5.15
N LEU A 107 17.89 2.08 4.79
CA LEU A 107 16.86 3.10 4.97
C LEU A 107 15.67 2.86 4.03
N SER A 108 15.92 2.50 2.78
CA SER A 108 14.87 2.12 1.82
C SER A 108 14.03 0.94 2.34
N ARG A 109 14.66 -0.05 3.01
CA ARG A 109 13.95 -1.16 3.66
C ARG A 109 13.14 -0.72 4.86
N ALA A 110 13.61 0.27 5.62
CA ALA A 110 12.84 0.86 6.72
C ALA A 110 11.57 1.55 6.18
N VAL A 111 11.71 2.36 5.13
CA VAL A 111 10.57 2.99 4.46
C VAL A 111 9.56 1.93 4.00
N GLN A 112 10.02 0.87 3.31
CA GLN A 112 9.14 -0.20 2.83
C GLN A 112 8.40 -0.89 4.00
N ARG A 113 9.10 -1.22 5.09
CA ARG A 113 8.49 -1.84 6.27
C ARG A 113 7.45 -0.93 6.91
N THR A 114 7.73 0.37 7.00
CA THR A 114 6.80 1.35 7.57
C THR A 114 5.54 1.50 6.71
N VAL A 115 5.67 1.55 5.38
CA VAL A 115 4.52 1.56 4.47
C VAL A 115 3.68 0.29 4.64
N MET A 116 4.32 -0.88 4.71
CA MET A 116 3.62 -2.15 4.91
C MET A 116 2.96 -2.24 6.29
N ALA A 117 3.62 -1.78 7.35
CA ALA A 117 3.06 -1.74 8.70
C ALA A 117 1.83 -0.82 8.76
N PHE A 118 1.86 0.32 8.07
CA PHE A 118 0.73 1.23 7.97
C PHE A 118 -0.51 0.59 7.34
N LEU A 119 -0.32 -0.32 6.38
CA LEU A 119 -1.40 -1.04 5.70
C LEU A 119 -1.88 -2.28 6.46
N ASN A 120 -1.09 -2.78 7.40
CA ASN A 120 -1.37 -4.02 8.13
C ASN A 120 -2.27 -3.71 9.33
N ILE A 121 -3.57 -3.64 9.07
CA ILE A 121 -4.62 -3.46 10.09
C ILE A 121 -5.45 -4.73 10.22
N ASP A 122 -6.14 -4.86 11.34
CA ASP A 122 -7.04 -6.00 11.57
C ASP A 122 -8.18 -6.01 10.55
N VAL A 123 -8.42 -7.20 10.00
CA VAL A 123 -9.48 -7.42 9.03
C VAL A 123 -10.75 -7.81 9.80
N ASP A 124 -11.62 -6.84 10.11
CA ASP A 124 -12.94 -7.09 10.70
C ASP A 124 -13.99 -7.11 9.58
N ILE A 125 -14.12 -8.29 8.94
CA ILE A 125 -15.13 -8.58 7.93
C ILE A 125 -16.04 -9.68 8.49
N LYS A 126 -17.34 -9.43 8.56
CA LYS A 126 -18.34 -10.39 9.02
C LYS A 126 -19.52 -10.36 8.09
N ASN A 127 -19.91 -11.53 7.56
CA ASN A 127 -21.04 -11.66 6.65
C ASN A 127 -20.94 -10.65 5.47
N HIS A 128 -19.75 -10.52 4.88
CA HIS A 128 -19.42 -9.58 3.78
C HIS A 128 -19.61 -8.09 4.13
N VAL A 129 -19.76 -7.74 5.42
CA VAL A 129 -19.77 -6.35 5.88
C VAL A 129 -18.37 -5.99 6.34
N MET A 130 -17.74 -5.05 5.64
CA MET A 130 -16.46 -4.48 6.01
C MET A 130 -16.68 -3.24 6.89
N LYS A 131 -16.16 -3.25 8.12
CA LYS A 131 -16.15 -2.08 8.99
C LYS A 131 -14.93 -1.21 8.67
N PHE A 132 -15.13 0.09 8.64
CA PHE A 132 -14.03 1.05 8.55
C PHE A 132 -13.32 1.18 9.90
N GLU A 133 -12.01 1.47 9.88
CA GLU A 133 -11.24 1.73 11.10
C GLU A 133 -11.70 3.04 11.77
N GLU A 134 -11.95 4.04 10.93
CA GLU A 134 -12.57 5.31 11.33
C GLU A 134 -13.80 5.58 10.46
N PRO A 135 -14.84 6.27 10.98
CA PRO A 135 -16.01 6.61 10.19
C PRO A 135 -15.63 7.35 8.90
N TYR A 136 -16.04 6.82 7.76
CA TYR A 136 -15.78 7.41 6.45
C TYR A 136 -16.87 8.39 6.06
N ILE A 137 -16.48 9.61 5.66
CA ILE A 137 -17.42 10.65 5.23
C ILE A 137 -17.38 10.76 3.71
N PHE A 138 -18.52 10.52 3.05
CA PHE A 138 -18.68 10.68 1.62
C PHE A 138 -20.00 11.41 1.29
N ALA A 139 -19.92 12.44 0.45
CA ALA A 139 -21.08 13.25 0.02
C ALA A 139 -21.94 13.74 1.22
N GLY A 140 -21.31 14.11 2.34
CA GLY A 140 -21.97 14.61 3.54
C GLY A 140 -22.65 13.54 4.40
N LYS A 141 -22.48 12.26 4.08
CA LYS A 141 -22.95 11.13 4.89
C LYS A 141 -21.77 10.42 5.55
N THR A 142 -21.99 9.92 6.77
CA THR A 142 -21.01 9.14 7.52
C THR A 142 -21.31 7.66 7.39
N TYR A 143 -20.29 6.88 7.10
CA TYR A 143 -20.35 5.43 6.95
C TYR A 143 -19.40 4.79 7.96
N GLU A 144 -19.89 3.87 8.78
CA GLU A 144 -19.08 3.07 9.71
C GLU A 144 -18.66 1.74 9.08
N SER A 145 -19.40 1.29 8.06
CA SER A 145 -19.17 0.04 7.34
C SER A 145 -19.79 0.09 5.96
N ILE A 146 -19.41 -0.88 5.14
CA ILE A 146 -20.02 -1.13 3.82
C ILE A 146 -20.41 -2.60 3.69
N ASP A 147 -21.62 -2.86 3.21
CA ASP A 147 -22.11 -4.19 2.89
C ASP A 147 -21.74 -4.53 1.44
N LEU A 148 -20.90 -5.55 1.29
CA LEU A 148 -20.40 -6.06 0.01
C LEU A 148 -21.08 -7.39 -0.40
N SER A 149 -22.10 -7.85 0.31
CA SER A 149 -22.73 -9.16 0.09
C SER A 149 -23.22 -9.38 -1.35
N LYS A 150 -23.59 -8.31 -2.05
CA LYS A 150 -24.03 -8.37 -3.45
C LYS A 150 -22.89 -8.61 -4.46
N ILE A 151 -21.64 -8.69 -4.03
CA ILE A 151 -20.54 -9.09 -4.92
C ILE A 151 -20.80 -10.52 -5.47
N GLY A 152 -21.33 -11.42 -4.66
CA GLY A 152 -21.71 -12.75 -5.09
C GLY A 152 -22.79 -12.81 -6.18
N ASP A 153 -23.58 -11.75 -6.35
CA ASP A 153 -24.61 -11.64 -7.38
C ASP A 153 -24.06 -11.14 -8.75
N LEU A 154 -22.81 -10.69 -8.79
CA LEU A 154 -22.19 -10.20 -10.02
C LEU A 154 -21.96 -11.35 -11.00
N THR A 155 -22.01 -11.01 -12.28
CA THR A 155 -21.82 -11.95 -13.38
C THR A 155 -20.44 -11.80 -14.01
N SER A 156 -20.01 -12.78 -14.79
CA SER A 156 -18.77 -12.69 -15.58
C SER A 156 -18.75 -11.51 -16.56
N LEU A 157 -19.91 -10.99 -16.95
CA LEU A 157 -20.00 -9.74 -17.75
C LEU A 157 -19.59 -8.51 -16.92
N ASN A 158 -19.95 -8.47 -15.65
CA ASN A 158 -19.54 -7.42 -14.74
C ASN A 158 -18.02 -7.46 -14.51
N GLU A 159 -17.45 -8.65 -14.33
CA GLU A 159 -15.99 -8.84 -14.22
C GLU A 159 -15.28 -8.36 -15.49
N SER A 160 -15.75 -8.79 -16.66
CA SER A 160 -15.20 -8.33 -17.95
C SER A 160 -15.29 -6.83 -18.14
N GLU A 161 -16.36 -6.18 -17.66
CA GLU A 161 -16.46 -4.74 -17.70
C GLU A 161 -15.47 -4.05 -16.76
N ALA A 162 -15.25 -4.58 -15.56
CA ALA A 162 -14.22 -4.10 -14.64
C ALA A 162 -12.82 -4.25 -15.24
N GLU A 163 -12.50 -5.36 -15.89
CA GLU A 163 -11.25 -5.58 -16.62
C GLU A 163 -11.07 -4.58 -17.78
N ASN A 164 -12.13 -4.35 -18.56
CA ASN A 164 -12.14 -3.36 -19.63
C ASN A 164 -11.94 -1.93 -19.09
N ARG A 165 -12.43 -1.64 -17.88
CA ARG A 165 -12.21 -0.36 -17.22
C ARG A 165 -10.74 -0.13 -16.92
N LEU A 166 -10.00 -1.18 -16.47
CA LEU A 166 -8.54 -1.11 -16.30
C LEU A 166 -7.82 -0.82 -17.61
N THR A 167 -8.21 -1.51 -18.67
CA THR A 167 -7.60 -1.35 -20.00
C THR A 167 -7.78 0.07 -20.53
N ARG A 168 -8.95 0.69 -20.34
CA ARG A 168 -9.22 2.10 -20.72
C ARG A 168 -8.31 3.08 -19.98
N GLU A 169 -7.87 2.74 -18.76
CA GLU A 169 -6.91 3.53 -17.98
C GLU A 169 -5.44 3.20 -18.30
N GLY A 170 -5.20 2.34 -19.28
CA GLY A 170 -3.86 1.89 -19.66
C GLY A 170 -3.21 0.93 -18.66
N ILE A 171 -4.01 0.31 -17.79
CA ILE A 171 -3.51 -0.66 -16.81
C ILE A 171 -3.66 -2.06 -17.40
N VAL A 172 -2.55 -2.82 -17.42
CA VAL A 172 -2.54 -4.25 -17.73
C VAL A 172 -2.13 -4.98 -16.46
N ALA A 173 -3.07 -5.63 -15.80
CA ALA A 173 -2.82 -6.40 -14.58
C ALA A 173 -2.65 -7.88 -14.94
N THR A 174 -1.66 -8.55 -14.36
CA THR A 174 -1.48 -10.01 -14.45
C THR A 174 -2.44 -10.74 -13.51
N GLU A 175 -2.78 -10.09 -12.39
CA GLU A 175 -3.77 -10.55 -11.41
C GLU A 175 -4.73 -9.39 -11.14
N VAL A 176 -5.86 -9.38 -11.83
CA VAL A 176 -6.82 -8.27 -11.77
C VAL A 176 -7.37 -8.04 -10.35
N ALA A 177 -7.59 -9.11 -9.59
CA ALA A 177 -8.06 -9.07 -8.20
C ALA A 177 -7.11 -8.30 -7.24
N GLN A 178 -5.83 -8.18 -7.59
CA GLN A 178 -4.86 -7.41 -6.82
C GLN A 178 -4.87 -5.90 -7.18
N ASN A 179 -5.57 -5.52 -8.25
CA ASN A 179 -5.59 -4.13 -8.70
C ASN A 179 -6.60 -3.30 -7.92
N CYS A 180 -6.19 -2.14 -7.41
CA CYS A 180 -7.05 -1.28 -6.59
C CYS A 180 -8.26 -0.75 -7.37
N LEU A 181 -8.07 -0.34 -8.63
CA LEU A 181 -9.16 0.18 -9.44
C LEU A 181 -10.18 -0.92 -9.76
N TYR A 182 -9.72 -2.14 -10.09
CA TYR A 182 -10.61 -3.28 -10.29
C TYR A 182 -11.53 -3.49 -9.09
N ASN A 183 -10.95 -3.55 -7.89
CA ASN A 183 -11.73 -3.73 -6.66
C ASN A 183 -12.75 -2.60 -6.43
N CYS A 184 -12.38 -1.36 -6.73
CA CYS A 184 -13.31 -0.22 -6.64
C CYS A 184 -14.47 -0.36 -7.61
N VAL A 185 -14.22 -0.80 -8.84
CA VAL A 185 -15.25 -1.00 -9.86
C VAL A 185 -16.21 -2.13 -9.50
N ILE A 186 -15.66 -3.28 -9.07
CA ILE A 186 -16.46 -4.44 -8.59
C ILE A 186 -17.36 -4.01 -7.42
N ALA A 187 -16.81 -3.35 -6.41
CA ALA A 187 -17.57 -2.87 -5.25
C ALA A 187 -18.63 -1.83 -5.64
N SER A 188 -18.34 -0.94 -6.60
CA SER A 188 -19.29 0.03 -7.13
C SER A 188 -20.47 -0.65 -7.80
N MET A 189 -20.22 -1.63 -8.67
CA MET A 189 -21.27 -2.41 -9.35
C MET A 189 -22.13 -3.17 -8.36
N ALA A 190 -21.56 -3.79 -7.34
CA ALA A 190 -22.28 -4.58 -6.36
C ALA A 190 -23.16 -3.71 -5.44
N THR A 191 -22.66 -2.57 -5.00
CA THR A 191 -23.31 -1.75 -3.97
C THR A 191 -24.18 -0.63 -4.53
N GLY A 192 -23.96 -0.25 -5.81
CA GLY A 192 -24.57 0.93 -6.43
C GLY A 192 -23.99 2.26 -5.92
N GLN A 193 -22.95 2.24 -5.09
CA GLN A 193 -22.19 3.44 -4.74
C GLN A 193 -21.30 3.84 -5.94
N PRO A 194 -21.04 5.13 -6.16
CA PRO A 194 -20.15 5.56 -7.24
C PRO A 194 -18.70 5.10 -7.02
N GLU A 195 -17.91 4.94 -8.10
CA GLU A 195 -16.48 4.56 -8.00
C GLU A 195 -15.70 5.49 -7.06
N GLU A 196 -16.06 6.79 -7.02
CA GLU A 196 -15.44 7.81 -6.18
C GLU A 196 -15.61 7.53 -4.68
N PHE A 197 -16.67 6.81 -4.29
CA PHE A 197 -16.82 6.35 -2.91
C PHE A 197 -15.66 5.44 -2.52
N PHE A 198 -15.31 4.48 -3.36
CA PHE A 198 -14.29 3.50 -3.09
C PHE A 198 -12.87 4.02 -3.34
N THR A 199 -12.67 4.79 -4.39
CA THR A 199 -11.37 5.42 -4.65
C THR A 199 -11.02 6.50 -3.63
N GLY A 200 -12.04 7.10 -2.99
CA GLY A 200 -11.88 8.06 -1.90
C GLY A 200 -11.60 7.45 -0.53
N LEU A 201 -11.71 6.13 -0.38
CA LEU A 201 -11.40 5.47 0.90
C LEU A 201 -9.96 5.77 1.34
N PRO A 202 -9.70 5.92 2.66
CA PRO A 202 -8.37 6.11 3.18
C PRO A 202 -7.39 5.01 2.72
N PHE A 203 -6.17 5.39 2.40
CA PHE A 203 -5.12 4.45 2.00
C PHE A 203 -4.93 3.30 3.00
N ARG A 204 -5.11 3.57 4.28
CA ARG A 204 -5.02 2.56 5.34
C ARG A 204 -6.00 1.40 5.16
N GLU A 205 -7.17 1.65 4.56
CA GLU A 205 -8.19 0.62 4.31
C GLU A 205 -7.88 -0.29 3.11
N LEU A 206 -6.83 0.00 2.33
CA LEU A 206 -6.53 -0.64 1.05
C LEU A 206 -6.52 -2.17 1.11
N LEU A 207 -5.72 -2.75 2.02
CA LEU A 207 -5.57 -4.21 2.09
C LEU A 207 -6.84 -4.88 2.62
N LYS A 208 -7.48 -4.29 3.64
CA LYS A 208 -8.75 -4.78 4.18
C LYS A 208 -9.85 -4.75 3.11
N PHE A 209 -9.96 -3.64 2.38
CA PHE A 209 -10.92 -3.50 1.29
C PHE A 209 -10.69 -4.55 0.19
N ARG A 210 -9.44 -4.77 -0.22
CA ARG A 210 -9.10 -5.80 -1.21
C ARG A 210 -9.49 -7.20 -0.72
N VAL A 211 -9.19 -7.54 0.53
CA VAL A 211 -9.60 -8.82 1.12
C VAL A 211 -11.12 -8.95 1.13
N ALA A 212 -11.84 -7.87 1.48
CA ALA A 212 -13.30 -7.87 1.53
C ALA A 212 -13.94 -8.08 0.16
N VAL A 213 -13.40 -7.47 -0.88
CA VAL A 213 -13.92 -7.60 -2.26
C VAL A 213 -13.63 -8.98 -2.85
N ASN A 214 -12.53 -9.61 -2.45
CA ASN A 214 -12.09 -10.91 -2.97
C ASN A 214 -12.31 -12.04 -1.94
N ASP A 215 -13.30 -11.92 -1.06
CA ASP A 215 -13.61 -12.94 -0.07
C ASP A 215 -13.99 -14.27 -0.79
N PRO A 216 -13.24 -15.37 -0.53
CA PRO A 216 -13.52 -16.67 -1.18
C PRO A 216 -14.95 -17.16 -0.97
N SER A 217 -15.61 -16.79 0.11
CA SER A 217 -16.99 -17.21 0.41
C SER A 217 -18.04 -16.66 -0.57
N PHE A 218 -17.68 -15.73 -1.45
CA PHE A 218 -18.56 -15.34 -2.57
C PHE A 218 -18.67 -16.41 -3.65
N PHE A 219 -17.75 -17.39 -3.66
CA PHE A 219 -17.63 -18.40 -4.71
C PHE A 219 -17.99 -19.82 -4.21
N GLU A 220 -18.45 -19.94 -2.97
CA GLU A 220 -18.96 -21.19 -2.38
C GLU A 220 -20.49 -21.29 -2.53
#